data_88cc1d611da804ead2661c2243c20fec
#
_entry.id   88cc1d611da804ead2661c2243c20fec
#
_cell.length_a   1.000
_cell.length_b   1.000
_cell.length_c   1.000
_cell.angle_alpha   90.00
_cell.angle_beta   90.00
_cell.angle_gamma   90.00
#
_symmetry.space_group_name_H-M   'P 1'
#
loop_
_entity.id
_entity.type
_entity.pdbx_description
1 polymer ?
#
loop_
_entity_poly.entity_id
_entity_poly.type
_entity_poly.pdbx_seq_one_letter_code
_entity_poly.pdbx_strand_id
1 'polypeptide(L)'
;MRIKRATIAILSLIVVACSGPKVIPDNILVNIFHDAFVANAYITEANVNSDSLYIYEPIFERYGYTMSDLQHTLTTINERKSSRISDIMHRVSEKLESEYKDEQRKIIVLDTIDNFAKRAYTRTVYSDSLIRVKKLRDTSKLRIHLKDLIEGEYTVSFDYYIDTLDENRNSRVEAYLVTGDSSQVLRHTMMLSRYRKGVYSRKFTADSMHKELVVNMFYHPRNEESKLPDITVNNFKIVRVLPTEISVDSLYMEQLNLSIFNHDLMTGFTRDTVEVVEPLDTTNIES
;
A
#
# COMPACT_ATOMS: atom_id res chain seq x y z
N MET A 1 56.41 49.37 -1.83
CA MET A 1 56.17 47.94 -1.93
C MET A 1 54.66 47.58 -1.85
N ARG A 2 53.82 48.37 -1.20
CA ARG A 2 52.37 48.14 -1.08
C ARG A 2 51.55 48.36 -2.39
N ILE A 3 51.94 49.36 -3.20
CA ILE A 3 51.25 49.73 -4.46
C ILE A 3 51.34 48.60 -5.54
N LYS A 4 52.56 47.98 -5.65
CA LYS A 4 52.75 46.87 -6.61
C LYS A 4 51.89 45.59 -6.29
N ARG A 5 51.59 45.36 -5.00
CA ARG A 5 50.75 44.24 -4.59
C ARG A 5 49.26 44.50 -4.87
N ALA A 6 48.83 45.75 -4.74
CA ALA A 6 47.42 46.12 -5.05
C ALA A 6 47.14 46.08 -6.57
N THR A 7 48.10 46.50 -7.42
CA THR A 7 47.92 46.41 -8.88
C THR A 7 47.94 44.98 -9.39
N ILE A 8 48.70 44.05 -8.79
CA ILE A 8 48.68 42.62 -9.16
C ILE A 8 47.35 41.98 -8.72
N ALA A 9 46.80 42.33 -7.55
CA ALA A 9 45.51 41.82 -7.09
C ALA A 9 44.34 42.32 -7.95
N ILE A 10 44.37 43.57 -8.40
CA ILE A 10 43.33 44.12 -9.31
C ILE A 10 43.46 43.50 -10.71
N LEU A 11 44.69 43.26 -11.20
CA LEU A 11 44.90 42.61 -12.50
C LEU A 11 44.45 41.15 -12.51
N SER A 12 44.63 40.41 -11.38
CA SER A 12 44.12 39.04 -11.25
C SER A 12 42.59 38.97 -11.16
N LEU A 13 41.92 39.98 -10.61
CA LEU A 13 40.45 40.05 -10.56
C LEU A 13 39.83 40.31 -11.95
N ILE A 14 40.51 41.05 -12.80
CA ILE A 14 40.06 41.40 -14.15
C ILE A 14 40.16 40.20 -15.12
N VAL A 15 41.08 39.29 -14.90
CA VAL A 15 41.26 38.11 -15.74
C VAL A 15 40.15 37.06 -15.53
N VAL A 16 39.50 37.05 -14.37
CA VAL A 16 38.35 36.15 -14.07
C VAL A 16 37.06 36.69 -14.69
N ALA A 17 36.94 37.97 -14.98
CA ALA A 17 35.69 38.60 -15.44
C ALA A 17 35.41 38.55 -16.96
N CYS A 18 36.32 38.00 -17.79
CA CYS A 18 36.21 37.99 -19.26
C CYS A 18 36.27 36.63 -19.89
N SER A 19 35.63 35.61 -19.31
CA SER A 19 35.43 34.38 -20.05
C SER A 19 34.10 34.47 -20.83
N GLY A 20 34.17 34.60 -22.16
CA GLY A 20 33.00 34.53 -23.03
C GLY A 20 32.26 33.17 -22.85
N PRO A 21 31.09 33.01 -23.41
CA PRO A 21 30.29 31.79 -23.27
C PRO A 21 31.10 30.57 -23.73
N LYS A 22 31.02 29.49 -22.98
CA LYS A 22 31.79 28.26 -23.22
C LYS A 22 30.93 27.27 -24.03
N VAL A 23 31.58 26.47 -24.88
CA VAL A 23 30.92 25.35 -25.53
C VAL A 23 30.84 24.16 -24.58
N ILE A 24 29.65 23.66 -24.36
CA ILE A 24 29.38 22.51 -23.48
C ILE A 24 29.74 21.20 -24.21
N PRO A 25 30.58 20.33 -23.62
CA PRO A 25 30.87 19.01 -24.17
C PRO A 25 29.65 18.11 -24.24
N ASP A 26 29.57 17.19 -25.23
CA ASP A 26 28.39 16.34 -25.47
C ASP A 26 28.00 15.49 -24.27
N ASN A 27 28.96 14.93 -23.54
CA ASN A 27 28.70 14.10 -22.37
C ASN A 27 28.08 14.92 -21.22
N ILE A 28 28.46 16.18 -21.07
CA ILE A 28 27.86 17.10 -20.08
C ILE A 28 26.47 17.52 -20.57
N LEU A 29 26.33 17.82 -21.86
CA LEU A 29 25.07 18.24 -22.45
C LEU A 29 24.00 17.14 -22.33
N VAL A 30 24.39 15.85 -22.50
CA VAL A 30 23.51 14.70 -22.22
C VAL A 30 23.03 14.69 -20.78
N ASN A 31 23.91 14.96 -19.80
CA ASN A 31 23.53 14.96 -18.40
C ASN A 31 22.62 16.16 -18.05
N ILE A 32 22.90 17.34 -18.61
CA ILE A 32 22.07 18.54 -18.42
C ILE A 32 20.65 18.26 -18.98
N PHE A 33 20.52 17.73 -20.19
CA PHE A 33 19.22 17.42 -20.76
C PHE A 33 18.50 16.31 -20.00
N HIS A 34 19.22 15.28 -19.59
CA HIS A 34 18.67 14.23 -18.73
C HIS A 34 18.05 14.82 -17.46
N ASP A 35 18.82 15.60 -16.68
CA ASP A 35 18.35 16.19 -15.43
C ASP A 35 17.18 17.18 -15.67
N ALA A 36 17.21 17.92 -16.79
CA ALA A 36 16.10 18.80 -17.19
C ALA A 36 14.81 18.02 -17.51
N PHE A 37 14.89 16.88 -18.22
CA PHE A 37 13.72 16.05 -18.51
C PHE A 37 13.14 15.41 -17.25
N VAL A 38 13.98 14.93 -16.33
CA VAL A 38 13.53 14.39 -15.04
C VAL A 38 12.85 15.48 -14.21
N ALA A 39 13.43 16.70 -14.15
CA ALA A 39 12.82 17.82 -13.45
C ALA A 39 11.46 18.20 -14.05
N ASN A 40 11.35 18.26 -15.38
CA ASN A 40 10.09 18.56 -16.07
C ASN A 40 9.01 17.50 -15.78
N ALA A 41 9.38 16.21 -15.81
CA ALA A 41 8.46 15.12 -15.50
C ALA A 41 7.94 15.25 -14.07
N TYR A 42 8.82 15.51 -13.10
CA TYR A 42 8.45 15.72 -11.69
C TYR A 42 7.49 16.90 -11.51
N ILE A 43 7.77 18.04 -12.14
CA ILE A 43 6.93 19.25 -12.02
C ILE A 43 5.55 19.01 -12.62
N THR A 44 5.50 18.30 -13.76
CA THR A 44 4.24 17.96 -14.42
C THR A 44 3.40 17.03 -13.55
N GLU A 45 3.99 16.01 -12.98
CA GLU A 45 3.31 15.05 -12.11
C GLU A 45 2.85 15.68 -10.79
N ALA A 46 3.71 16.49 -10.17
CA ALA A 46 3.42 17.18 -8.91
C ALA A 46 2.47 18.39 -9.08
N ASN A 47 2.09 18.74 -10.31
CA ASN A 47 1.25 19.90 -10.65
C ASN A 47 1.74 21.21 -9.98
N VAL A 48 3.06 21.39 -9.90
CA VAL A 48 3.69 22.53 -9.27
C VAL A 48 3.72 23.69 -10.27
N ASN A 49 3.09 24.79 -9.90
CA ASN A 49 3.14 26.04 -10.67
C ASN A 49 4.50 26.73 -10.39
N SER A 50 5.49 26.47 -11.23
CA SER A 50 6.85 27.03 -11.03
C SER A 50 7.26 27.83 -12.26
N ASP A 51 7.93 28.96 -12.01
CA ASP A 51 8.58 29.74 -13.05
C ASP A 51 9.77 28.91 -13.59
N SER A 52 9.69 28.55 -14.87
CA SER A 52 10.62 27.63 -15.53
C SER A 52 12.09 28.03 -15.46
N LEU A 53 12.38 29.32 -15.33
CA LEU A 53 13.75 29.83 -15.26
C LEU A 53 14.49 29.40 -14.00
N TYR A 54 13.81 29.33 -12.85
CA TYR A 54 14.43 28.93 -11.57
C TYR A 54 14.72 27.44 -11.45
N ILE A 55 14.17 26.63 -12.33
CA ILE A 55 14.34 25.17 -12.29
C ILE A 55 15.61 24.73 -13.01
N TYR A 56 15.90 25.36 -14.13
CA TYR A 56 17.01 24.96 -14.98
C TYR A 56 18.34 25.54 -14.52
N GLU A 57 18.35 26.73 -13.92
CA GLU A 57 19.56 27.40 -13.50
C GLU A 57 20.40 26.54 -12.53
N PRO A 58 19.85 25.94 -11.45
CA PRO A 58 20.60 25.03 -10.60
C PRO A 58 21.15 23.79 -11.32
N ILE A 59 20.45 23.32 -12.39
CA ILE A 59 20.95 22.20 -13.20
C ILE A 59 22.22 22.61 -13.94
N PHE A 60 22.23 23.78 -14.59
CA PHE A 60 23.41 24.27 -15.26
C PHE A 60 24.59 24.53 -14.31
N GLU A 61 24.31 25.19 -13.19
CA GLU A 61 25.29 25.48 -12.15
C GLU A 61 25.98 24.22 -11.61
N ARG A 62 25.21 23.13 -11.42
CA ARG A 62 25.73 21.83 -11.00
C ARG A 62 26.83 21.30 -11.90
N TYR A 63 26.76 21.60 -13.19
CA TYR A 63 27.75 21.18 -14.19
C TYR A 63 28.77 22.27 -14.50
N GLY A 64 28.75 23.45 -13.83
CA GLY A 64 29.66 24.56 -14.02
C GLY A 64 29.43 25.35 -15.28
N TYR A 65 28.21 25.39 -15.78
CA TYR A 65 27.76 26.10 -16.98
C TYR A 65 26.58 27.01 -16.67
N THR A 66 26.22 27.84 -17.65
CA THR A 66 25.12 28.79 -17.59
C THR A 66 24.17 28.58 -18.77
N MET A 67 22.98 29.18 -18.70
CA MET A 67 22.05 29.21 -19.83
C MET A 67 22.67 29.86 -21.08
N SER A 68 23.55 30.86 -20.91
CA SER A 68 24.27 31.52 -22.00
C SER A 68 25.20 30.52 -22.71
N ASP A 69 25.88 29.65 -21.95
CA ASP A 69 26.74 28.60 -22.52
C ASP A 69 25.94 27.61 -23.35
N LEU A 70 24.73 27.24 -22.89
CA LEU A 70 23.83 26.38 -23.64
C LEU A 70 23.40 27.03 -24.95
N GLN A 71 22.94 28.28 -24.92
CA GLN A 71 22.52 29.02 -26.11
C GLN A 71 23.68 29.12 -27.13
N HIS A 72 24.89 29.46 -26.68
CA HIS A 72 26.07 29.49 -27.52
C HIS A 72 26.39 28.13 -28.13
N THR A 73 26.30 27.06 -27.33
CA THR A 73 26.54 25.68 -27.79
C THR A 73 25.55 25.28 -28.85
N LEU A 74 24.24 25.52 -28.64
CA LEU A 74 23.18 25.18 -29.58
C LEU A 74 23.31 25.96 -30.89
N THR A 75 23.66 27.26 -30.84
CA THR A 75 23.92 28.07 -32.02
C THR A 75 25.09 27.50 -32.84
N THR A 76 26.20 27.14 -32.18
CA THR A 76 27.38 26.54 -32.82
C THR A 76 27.05 25.21 -33.50
N ILE A 77 26.16 24.39 -32.90
CA ILE A 77 25.72 23.12 -33.50
C ILE A 77 24.85 23.36 -34.72
N ASN A 78 23.90 24.28 -34.64
CA ASN A 78 22.97 24.62 -35.74
C ASN A 78 23.71 25.17 -36.96
N GLU A 79 24.70 26.05 -36.78
CA GLU A 79 25.52 26.61 -37.87
C GLU A 79 26.22 25.54 -38.66
N ARG A 80 26.61 24.45 -38.04
CA ARG A 80 27.32 23.31 -38.66
C ARG A 80 26.40 22.30 -39.32
N LYS A 81 25.07 22.50 -39.32
CA LYS A 81 24.05 21.55 -39.85
C LYS A 81 24.33 20.10 -39.39
N SER A 82 24.68 19.93 -38.16
CA SER A 82 25.16 18.66 -37.60
C SER A 82 23.98 17.81 -37.04
N SER A 83 24.06 16.49 -37.22
CA SER A 83 23.19 15.51 -36.54
C SER A 83 23.48 15.44 -35.04
N ARG A 84 24.45 16.17 -34.53
CA ARG A 84 24.96 16.14 -33.14
C ARG A 84 23.85 16.26 -32.07
N ILE A 85 22.85 17.12 -32.31
CA ILE A 85 21.72 17.24 -31.36
C ILE A 85 20.90 15.96 -31.34
N SER A 86 20.65 15.36 -32.51
CA SER A 86 19.94 14.08 -32.61
C SER A 86 20.67 12.98 -31.84
N ASP A 87 21.98 12.91 -31.99
CA ASP A 87 22.83 11.90 -31.31
C ASP A 87 22.82 12.14 -29.78
N ILE A 88 22.87 13.40 -29.34
CA ILE A 88 22.76 13.78 -27.92
C ILE A 88 21.41 13.35 -27.37
N MET A 89 20.29 13.67 -28.06
CA MET A 89 18.94 13.30 -27.61
C MET A 89 18.74 11.80 -27.59
N HIS A 90 19.31 11.07 -28.53
CA HIS A 90 19.30 9.62 -28.51
C HIS A 90 19.97 9.06 -27.25
N ARG A 91 21.17 9.56 -26.92
CA ARG A 91 21.89 9.16 -25.70
C ARG A 91 21.14 9.54 -24.42
N VAL A 92 20.44 10.69 -24.39
CA VAL A 92 19.56 11.06 -23.27
C VAL A 92 18.43 10.07 -23.12
N SER A 93 17.77 9.73 -24.24
CA SER A 93 16.69 8.74 -24.24
C SER A 93 17.14 7.36 -23.77
N GLU A 94 18.29 6.88 -24.23
CA GLU A 94 18.88 5.60 -23.78
C GLU A 94 19.16 5.60 -22.28
N LYS A 95 19.70 6.71 -21.74
CA LYS A 95 20.00 6.87 -20.33
C LYS A 95 18.72 6.82 -19.49
N LEU A 96 17.68 7.59 -19.87
CA LEU A 96 16.37 7.60 -19.20
C LEU A 96 15.70 6.23 -19.25
N GLU A 97 15.78 5.53 -20.40
CA GLU A 97 15.21 4.19 -20.54
C GLU A 97 15.93 3.15 -19.68
N SER A 98 17.25 3.25 -19.54
CA SER A 98 18.05 2.38 -18.69
C SER A 98 17.66 2.58 -17.20
N GLU A 99 17.59 3.83 -16.75
CA GLU A 99 17.21 4.17 -15.38
C GLU A 99 15.76 3.73 -15.08
N TYR A 100 14.84 3.96 -16.02
CA TYR A 100 13.46 3.48 -15.89
C TYR A 100 13.37 1.96 -15.73
N LYS A 101 14.12 1.19 -16.51
CA LYS A 101 14.15 -0.29 -16.38
C LYS A 101 14.72 -0.73 -15.03
N ASP A 102 15.73 -0.05 -14.53
CA ASP A 102 16.32 -0.36 -13.24
C ASP A 102 15.36 -0.04 -12.09
N GLU A 103 14.67 1.10 -12.13
CA GLU A 103 13.65 1.44 -11.15
C GLU A 103 12.44 0.49 -11.22
N GLN A 104 12.00 0.10 -12.41
CA GLN A 104 10.96 -0.93 -12.56
C GLN A 104 11.35 -2.26 -11.91
N ARG A 105 12.60 -2.70 -12.08
CA ARG A 105 13.09 -3.92 -11.42
C ARG A 105 13.04 -3.83 -9.91
N LYS A 106 13.42 -2.68 -9.34
CA LYS A 106 13.33 -2.44 -7.89
C LYS A 106 11.88 -2.51 -7.40
N ILE A 107 10.94 -1.88 -8.11
CA ILE A 107 9.50 -1.93 -7.78
C ILE A 107 8.99 -3.37 -7.81
N ILE A 108 9.33 -4.17 -8.82
CA ILE A 108 8.93 -5.58 -8.92
C ILE A 108 9.47 -6.39 -7.74
N VAL A 109 10.71 -6.15 -7.32
CA VAL A 109 11.30 -6.83 -6.16
C VAL A 109 10.55 -6.46 -4.88
N LEU A 110 10.27 -5.18 -4.65
CA LEU A 110 9.52 -4.71 -3.49
C LEU A 110 8.10 -5.29 -3.47
N ASP A 111 7.38 -5.27 -4.59
CA ASP A 111 6.04 -5.86 -4.71
C ASP A 111 6.06 -7.38 -4.42
N THR A 112 7.13 -8.06 -4.82
CA THR A 112 7.31 -9.49 -4.50
C THR A 112 7.51 -9.71 -3.01
N ILE A 113 8.30 -8.89 -2.32
CA ILE A 113 8.51 -8.94 -0.87
C ILE A 113 7.20 -8.69 -0.14
N ASP A 114 6.45 -7.64 -0.52
CA ASP A 114 5.16 -7.29 0.06
C ASP A 114 4.15 -8.42 -0.08
N ASN A 115 4.05 -9.01 -1.26
CA ASN A 115 3.14 -10.12 -1.53
C ASN A 115 3.54 -11.39 -0.77
N PHE A 116 4.83 -11.64 -0.61
CA PHE A 116 5.34 -12.75 0.18
C PHE A 116 5.04 -12.54 1.67
N ALA A 117 5.34 -11.36 2.21
CA ALA A 117 5.07 -11.02 3.61
C ALA A 117 3.57 -11.12 3.93
N LYS A 118 2.71 -10.54 3.11
CA LYS A 118 1.24 -10.65 3.28
C LYS A 118 0.79 -12.10 3.33
N ARG A 119 1.29 -12.96 2.45
CA ARG A 119 0.94 -14.40 2.45
C ARG A 119 1.46 -15.12 3.68
N ALA A 120 2.71 -14.84 4.11
CA ALA A 120 3.32 -15.44 5.28
C ALA A 120 2.54 -15.13 6.56
N TYR A 121 1.99 -13.91 6.67
CA TYR A 121 1.25 -13.44 7.84
C TYR A 121 -0.27 -13.42 7.67
N THR A 122 -0.80 -14.08 6.62
CA THR A 122 -2.22 -14.37 6.49
C THR A 122 -2.61 -15.49 7.46
N ARG A 123 -3.62 -15.26 8.28
CA ARG A 123 -4.11 -16.23 9.28
C ARG A 123 -5.61 -16.40 9.18
N THR A 124 -6.08 -17.64 9.28
CA THR A 124 -7.49 -17.92 9.53
C THR A 124 -7.73 -17.77 11.02
N VAL A 125 -8.49 -16.75 11.40
CA VAL A 125 -8.76 -16.43 12.82
C VAL A 125 -10.04 -17.08 13.33
N TYR A 126 -10.93 -17.50 12.44
CA TYR A 126 -12.11 -18.29 12.76
C TYR A 126 -12.52 -19.15 11.56
N SER A 127 -12.91 -20.40 11.80
CA SER A 127 -13.49 -21.24 10.75
C SER A 127 -14.49 -22.23 11.33
N ASP A 128 -15.56 -22.48 10.57
CA ASP A 128 -16.53 -23.54 10.83
C ASP A 128 -16.90 -24.19 9.50
N SER A 129 -16.79 -25.50 9.41
CA SER A 129 -17.05 -26.25 8.18
C SER A 129 -18.54 -26.34 7.84
N LEU A 130 -19.40 -26.45 8.85
CA LEU A 130 -20.83 -26.65 8.66
C LEU A 130 -21.65 -26.15 9.85
N ILE A 131 -22.45 -25.12 9.66
CA ILE A 131 -23.45 -24.66 10.61
C ILE A 131 -24.82 -24.93 10.01
N ARG A 132 -25.59 -25.79 10.66
CA ARG A 132 -26.96 -26.11 10.25
C ARG A 132 -27.96 -25.72 11.34
N VAL A 133 -28.95 -24.90 10.98
CA VAL A 133 -29.93 -24.38 11.92
C VAL A 133 -31.34 -24.67 11.38
N LYS A 134 -32.10 -25.45 12.17
CA LYS A 134 -33.49 -25.86 11.89
C LYS A 134 -34.45 -25.54 13.05
N LYS A 135 -33.93 -24.93 14.12
CA LYS A 135 -34.74 -24.61 15.30
C LYS A 135 -34.46 -23.17 15.72
N LEU A 136 -35.47 -22.47 16.19
CA LEU A 136 -35.32 -21.07 16.65
C LEU A 136 -34.25 -20.90 17.74
N ARG A 137 -34.16 -21.83 18.68
CA ARG A 137 -33.13 -21.79 19.76
C ARG A 137 -31.68 -21.85 19.23
N ASP A 138 -31.47 -22.42 18.05
CA ASP A 138 -30.14 -22.61 17.46
C ASP A 138 -29.71 -21.43 16.59
N THR A 139 -30.52 -20.38 16.45
CA THR A 139 -30.20 -19.21 15.63
C THR A 139 -29.00 -18.42 16.17
N SER A 140 -28.71 -18.55 17.46
CA SER A 140 -27.50 -17.96 18.07
C SER A 140 -26.20 -18.46 17.43
N LYS A 141 -26.16 -19.68 16.90
CA LYS A 141 -25.02 -20.26 16.17
C LYS A 141 -24.69 -19.49 14.88
N LEU A 142 -25.65 -18.73 14.35
CA LEU A 142 -25.48 -17.92 13.15
C LEU A 142 -24.92 -16.52 13.47
N ARG A 143 -24.60 -16.22 14.71
CA ARG A 143 -24.04 -14.95 15.14
C ARG A 143 -22.65 -15.17 15.72
N ILE A 144 -21.65 -14.73 14.99
CA ILE A 144 -20.25 -14.85 15.37
C ILE A 144 -19.74 -13.49 15.87
N HIS A 145 -19.02 -13.52 16.98
CA HIS A 145 -18.37 -12.39 17.62
C HIS A 145 -16.87 -12.66 17.69
N LEU A 146 -16.09 -12.00 16.84
CA LEU A 146 -14.64 -12.04 16.91
C LEU A 146 -14.18 -10.82 17.72
N LYS A 147 -13.72 -11.05 18.93
CA LYS A 147 -13.24 -10.02 19.86
C LYS A 147 -11.73 -9.82 19.72
N ASP A 148 -11.24 -8.76 20.35
CA ASP A 148 -9.82 -8.44 20.43
C ASP A 148 -9.14 -8.36 19.05
N LEU A 149 -9.76 -7.56 18.18
CA LEU A 149 -9.24 -7.35 16.83
C LEU A 149 -7.86 -6.69 16.87
N ILE A 150 -6.98 -7.21 16.02
CA ILE A 150 -5.68 -6.62 15.72
C ILE A 150 -5.79 -5.88 14.38
N GLU A 151 -4.99 -4.85 14.18
CA GLU A 151 -4.96 -4.12 12.90
C GLU A 151 -4.77 -5.05 11.71
N GLY A 152 -5.55 -4.81 10.66
CA GLY A 152 -5.48 -5.59 9.45
C GLY A 152 -6.77 -5.64 8.65
N GLU A 153 -6.71 -6.36 7.53
CA GLU A 153 -7.85 -6.64 6.69
C GLU A 153 -8.45 -8.00 7.06
N TYR A 154 -9.73 -8.00 7.42
CA TYR A 154 -10.50 -9.20 7.75
C TYR A 154 -11.44 -9.54 6.60
N THR A 155 -11.25 -10.71 5.99
CA THR A 155 -12.15 -11.22 4.96
C THR A 155 -13.08 -12.24 5.58
N VAL A 156 -14.38 -11.93 5.63
CA VAL A 156 -15.45 -12.83 6.05
C VAL A 156 -16.00 -13.52 4.80
N SER A 157 -16.05 -14.85 4.80
CA SER A 157 -16.60 -15.60 3.66
C SER A 157 -17.30 -16.87 4.11
N PHE A 158 -18.41 -17.21 3.45
CA PHE A 158 -19.14 -18.46 3.63
C PHE A 158 -20.07 -18.73 2.45
N ASP A 159 -20.40 -20.00 2.28
CA ASP A 159 -21.45 -20.46 1.39
C ASP A 159 -22.72 -20.68 2.20
N TYR A 160 -23.87 -20.40 1.63
CA TYR A 160 -25.15 -20.62 2.31
C TYR A 160 -26.20 -21.22 1.40
N TYR A 161 -27.17 -21.92 2.02
CA TYR A 161 -28.36 -22.41 1.39
C TYR A 161 -29.55 -22.27 2.35
N ILE A 162 -30.62 -21.62 1.89
CA ILE A 162 -31.87 -21.47 2.62
C ILE A 162 -32.89 -22.39 1.95
N ASP A 163 -33.35 -23.38 2.71
CA ASP A 163 -34.29 -24.42 2.22
C ASP A 163 -35.72 -23.88 2.02
N THR A 164 -36.54 -24.64 1.32
CA THR A 164 -37.97 -24.37 1.12
C THR A 164 -38.79 -24.40 2.41
N LEU A 165 -38.31 -25.13 3.41
CA LEU A 165 -38.91 -25.23 4.74
C LEU A 165 -38.63 -24.01 5.64
N ASP A 166 -37.73 -23.10 5.22
CA ASP A 166 -37.51 -21.84 5.94
C ASP A 166 -38.74 -20.92 5.78
N GLU A 167 -39.33 -20.51 6.88
CA GLU A 167 -40.51 -19.64 6.90
C GLU A 167 -40.17 -18.13 6.82
N ASN A 168 -38.87 -17.76 6.94
CA ASN A 168 -38.44 -16.38 6.93
C ASN A 168 -38.24 -15.89 5.49
N ARG A 169 -38.84 -14.73 5.16
CA ARG A 169 -38.83 -14.21 3.78
C ARG A 169 -37.71 -13.18 3.52
N ASN A 170 -37.33 -12.40 4.52
CA ASN A 170 -36.42 -11.26 4.40
C ASN A 170 -35.11 -11.48 5.13
N SER A 171 -34.58 -12.69 5.11
CA SER A 171 -33.32 -13.03 5.77
C SER A 171 -32.16 -12.29 5.14
N ARG A 172 -31.33 -11.72 5.98
CA ARG A 172 -30.14 -10.93 5.58
C ARG A 172 -28.93 -11.40 6.35
N VAL A 173 -27.77 -11.24 5.75
CA VAL A 173 -26.52 -11.20 6.51
C VAL A 173 -26.23 -9.75 6.88
N GLU A 174 -25.78 -9.55 8.07
CA GLU A 174 -25.31 -8.28 8.59
C GLU A 174 -23.94 -8.47 9.22
N ALA A 175 -22.96 -7.68 8.81
CA ALA A 175 -21.64 -7.70 9.42
C ALA A 175 -21.17 -6.26 9.65
N TYR A 176 -20.49 -6.01 10.80
CA TYR A 176 -20.02 -4.69 11.18
C TYR A 176 -18.87 -4.78 12.19
N LEU A 177 -18.08 -3.72 12.25
CA LEU A 177 -17.07 -3.53 13.29
C LEU A 177 -17.66 -2.77 14.48
N VAL A 178 -17.14 -3.04 15.67
CA VAL A 178 -17.49 -2.35 16.92
C VAL A 178 -16.24 -1.66 17.44
N THR A 179 -16.37 -0.38 17.73
CA THR A 179 -15.31 0.44 18.32
C THR A 179 -15.29 0.34 19.84
N GLY A 180 -14.26 0.85 20.49
CA GLY A 180 -14.11 0.79 21.96
C GLY A 180 -15.23 1.47 22.74
N ASP A 181 -15.95 2.42 22.14
CA ASP A 181 -17.14 3.08 22.70
C ASP A 181 -18.46 2.31 22.40
N SER A 182 -18.37 1.10 21.89
CA SER A 182 -19.49 0.25 21.47
C SER A 182 -20.30 0.76 20.27
N SER A 183 -19.77 1.73 19.53
CA SER A 183 -20.37 2.19 18.27
C SER A 183 -20.20 1.15 17.16
N GLN A 184 -21.24 0.96 16.36
CA GLN A 184 -21.20 0.07 15.19
C GLN A 184 -20.80 0.86 13.94
N VAL A 185 -19.73 0.46 13.29
CA VAL A 185 -19.18 1.12 12.11
C VAL A 185 -18.99 0.12 10.97
N LEU A 186 -18.81 0.63 9.75
CA LEU A 186 -18.60 -0.17 8.54
C LEU A 186 -19.64 -1.28 8.35
N ARG A 187 -20.89 -1.02 8.74
CA ARG A 187 -21.99 -1.97 8.61
C ARG A 187 -22.24 -2.33 7.15
N HIS A 188 -22.27 -3.62 6.88
CA HIS A 188 -22.63 -4.18 5.60
C HIS A 188 -23.81 -5.14 5.75
N THR A 189 -24.85 -4.96 4.94
CA THR A 189 -26.04 -5.80 4.94
C THR A 189 -26.29 -6.31 3.52
N MET A 190 -26.54 -7.62 3.39
CA MET A 190 -26.89 -8.25 2.11
C MET A 190 -28.13 -9.16 2.29
N MET A 191 -29.09 -9.05 1.39
CA MET A 191 -30.24 -9.96 1.37
C MET A 191 -29.81 -11.35 0.89
N LEU A 192 -30.24 -12.37 1.59
CA LEU A 192 -29.94 -13.77 1.25
C LEU A 192 -30.91 -14.31 0.23
N SER A 193 -30.38 -14.95 -0.80
CA SER A 193 -31.17 -15.63 -1.82
C SER A 193 -31.70 -16.96 -1.27
N ARG A 194 -32.98 -17.25 -1.51
CA ARG A 194 -33.62 -18.48 -1.09
C ARG A 194 -33.60 -19.52 -2.22
N TYR A 195 -33.64 -20.81 -1.87
CA TYR A 195 -33.79 -21.96 -2.78
C TYR A 195 -32.62 -22.14 -3.76
N ARG A 196 -31.55 -21.47 -3.54
CA ARG A 196 -30.30 -21.59 -4.32
C ARG A 196 -29.09 -21.41 -3.42
N LYS A 197 -27.98 -22.01 -3.80
CA LYS A 197 -26.69 -21.76 -3.13
C LYS A 197 -26.30 -20.32 -3.37
N GLY A 198 -25.88 -19.63 -2.32
CA GLY A 198 -25.31 -18.30 -2.38
C GLY A 198 -23.96 -18.28 -1.70
N VAL A 199 -23.19 -17.27 -2.01
CA VAL A 199 -21.87 -17.01 -1.41
C VAL A 199 -21.90 -15.62 -0.82
N TYR A 200 -21.37 -15.47 0.38
CA TYR A 200 -21.05 -14.19 0.98
C TYR A 200 -19.54 -14.03 1.06
N SER A 201 -19.05 -12.88 0.66
CA SER A 201 -17.65 -12.50 0.87
C SER A 201 -17.56 -10.98 1.05
N ARG A 202 -16.94 -10.54 2.15
CA ARG A 202 -16.76 -9.12 2.44
C ARG A 202 -15.48 -8.88 3.20
N LYS A 203 -14.79 -7.77 2.89
CA LYS A 203 -13.59 -7.28 3.55
C LYS A 203 -13.93 -6.15 4.51
N PHE A 204 -13.28 -6.15 5.66
CA PHE A 204 -13.34 -5.13 6.70
C PHE A 204 -11.93 -4.75 7.08
N THR A 205 -11.60 -3.47 7.06
CA THR A 205 -10.32 -2.97 7.56
C THR A 205 -10.48 -2.55 9.01
N ALA A 206 -9.78 -3.22 9.90
CA ALA A 206 -9.74 -2.90 11.32
C ALA A 206 -8.45 -2.15 11.65
N ASP A 207 -8.57 -1.10 12.43
CA ASP A 207 -7.48 -0.35 13.05
C ASP A 207 -7.53 -0.48 14.59
N SER A 208 -6.68 0.22 15.31
CA SER A 208 -6.58 0.18 16.78
C SER A 208 -7.86 0.58 17.53
N MET A 209 -8.78 1.31 16.86
CA MET A 209 -10.07 1.72 17.47
C MET A 209 -11.10 0.59 17.46
N HIS A 210 -10.99 -0.36 16.53
CA HIS A 210 -11.93 -1.46 16.37
C HIS A 210 -11.60 -2.60 17.32
N LYS A 211 -12.58 -3.05 18.10
CA LYS A 211 -12.41 -4.08 19.14
C LYS A 211 -13.08 -5.40 18.80
N GLU A 212 -14.12 -5.36 17.98
CA GLU A 212 -14.89 -6.56 17.66
C GLU A 212 -15.40 -6.53 16.22
N LEU A 213 -15.42 -7.70 15.57
CA LEU A 213 -16.13 -7.94 14.31
C LEU A 213 -17.33 -8.84 14.60
N VAL A 214 -18.51 -8.33 14.35
CA VAL A 214 -19.76 -9.07 14.51
C VAL A 214 -20.27 -9.50 13.13
N VAL A 215 -20.57 -10.79 12.97
CA VAL A 215 -21.18 -11.34 11.77
C VAL A 215 -22.47 -12.06 12.17
N ASN A 216 -23.60 -11.51 11.75
CA ASN A 216 -24.90 -12.13 11.91
C ASN A 216 -25.34 -12.68 10.54
N MET A 217 -25.24 -14.00 10.36
CA MET A 217 -25.52 -14.67 9.11
C MET A 217 -27.01 -14.83 8.82
N PHE A 218 -27.88 -14.50 9.77
CA PHE A 218 -29.32 -14.64 9.65
C PHE A 218 -30.03 -13.55 10.46
N TYR A 219 -29.93 -12.34 9.96
CA TYR A 219 -30.50 -11.16 10.59
C TYR A 219 -31.91 -10.90 10.03
N HIS A 220 -32.81 -10.56 10.94
CA HIS A 220 -34.16 -10.08 10.61
C HIS A 220 -34.33 -8.63 11.09
N PRO A 221 -35.01 -7.77 10.34
CA PRO A 221 -35.42 -6.46 10.83
C PRO A 221 -36.20 -6.57 12.14
N ARG A 222 -36.02 -5.61 13.05
CA ARG A 222 -36.64 -5.63 14.40
C ARG A 222 -38.15 -5.75 14.40
N ASN A 223 -38.83 -5.45 13.30
CA ASN A 223 -40.28 -5.45 13.17
C ASN A 223 -40.83 -6.78 12.65
N GLU A 224 -39.97 -7.77 12.38
CA GLU A 224 -40.41 -9.09 11.92
C GLU A 224 -40.11 -10.14 12.99
N GLU A 225 -41.10 -10.92 13.37
CA GLU A 225 -40.87 -12.06 14.24
C GLU A 225 -40.07 -13.14 13.50
N SER A 226 -39.03 -13.65 14.16
CA SER A 226 -38.28 -14.79 13.62
C SER A 226 -39.12 -16.02 13.59
N LYS A 227 -39.35 -16.55 12.37
CA LYS A 227 -40.06 -17.80 12.11
C LYS A 227 -39.08 -18.95 12.07
N LEU A 228 -39.60 -20.16 11.87
CA LEU A 228 -38.81 -21.38 11.82
C LEU A 228 -37.74 -21.28 10.73
N PRO A 229 -36.45 -21.36 11.09
CA PRO A 229 -35.34 -21.30 10.13
C PRO A 229 -35.06 -22.69 9.54
N ASP A 230 -34.63 -22.74 8.28
CA ASP A 230 -33.93 -23.90 7.68
C ASP A 230 -32.79 -23.37 6.81
N ILE A 231 -31.68 -23.10 7.47
CA ILE A 231 -30.46 -22.54 6.83
C ILE A 231 -29.27 -23.45 7.09
N THR A 232 -28.47 -23.64 6.04
CA THR A 232 -27.20 -24.33 6.09
C THR A 232 -26.11 -23.34 5.63
N VAL A 233 -25.09 -23.17 6.45
CA VAL A 233 -23.89 -22.39 6.15
C VAL A 233 -22.70 -23.34 6.10
N ASN A 234 -21.93 -23.26 5.02
CA ASN A 234 -20.74 -24.08 4.80
C ASN A 234 -19.52 -23.20 4.64
N ASN A 235 -18.37 -23.76 5.01
CA ASN A 235 -17.07 -23.13 4.80
C ASN A 235 -16.99 -21.72 5.37
N PHE A 236 -17.64 -21.46 6.52
CA PHE A 236 -17.52 -20.18 7.18
C PHE A 236 -16.08 -19.95 7.63
N LYS A 237 -15.51 -18.84 7.23
CA LYS A 237 -14.15 -18.47 7.64
C LYS A 237 -13.98 -16.96 7.72
N ILE A 238 -13.16 -16.55 8.67
CA ILE A 238 -12.65 -15.20 8.79
C ILE A 238 -11.13 -15.29 8.65
N VAL A 239 -10.60 -14.65 7.61
CA VAL A 239 -9.17 -14.61 7.33
C VAL A 239 -8.65 -13.21 7.60
N ARG A 240 -7.62 -13.08 8.40
CA ARG A 240 -6.92 -11.82 8.67
C ARG A 240 -5.65 -11.74 7.83
N VAL A 241 -5.42 -10.57 7.23
CA VAL A 241 -4.17 -10.18 6.59
C VAL A 241 -3.66 -8.94 7.30
N LEU A 242 -2.44 -8.98 7.80
CA LEU A 242 -1.81 -7.82 8.45
C LEU A 242 -1.53 -6.70 7.44
N PRO A 243 -1.44 -5.42 7.87
CA PRO A 243 -0.93 -4.34 7.04
C PRO A 243 0.44 -4.69 6.44
N THR A 244 0.71 -4.20 5.22
CA THR A 244 1.94 -4.55 4.49
C THR A 244 3.19 -4.20 5.28
N GLU A 245 3.23 -3.02 5.85
CA GLU A 245 4.36 -2.53 6.65
C GLU A 245 4.67 -3.47 7.82
N ILE A 246 3.65 -3.82 8.61
CA ILE A 246 3.79 -4.74 9.76
C ILE A 246 4.22 -6.13 9.27
N SER A 247 3.67 -6.60 8.15
CA SER A 247 4.03 -7.91 7.59
C SER A 247 5.48 -7.96 7.12
N VAL A 248 5.95 -6.91 6.46
CA VAL A 248 7.33 -6.79 5.97
C VAL A 248 8.30 -6.67 7.13
N ASP A 249 8.00 -5.82 8.12
CA ASP A 249 8.83 -5.67 9.32
C ASP A 249 8.94 -6.98 10.09
N SER A 250 7.82 -7.70 10.26
CA SER A 250 7.81 -9.02 10.90
C SER A 250 8.65 -10.03 10.13
N LEU A 251 8.60 -10.00 8.79
CA LEU A 251 9.42 -10.87 7.95
C LEU A 251 10.92 -10.58 8.12
N TYR A 252 11.31 -9.30 8.11
CA TYR A 252 12.71 -8.91 8.34
C TYR A 252 13.18 -9.30 9.73
N MET A 253 12.37 -9.10 10.76
CA MET A 253 12.69 -9.48 12.13
C MET A 253 12.89 -10.98 12.28
N GLU A 254 12.05 -11.77 11.63
CA GLU A 254 12.15 -13.24 11.65
C GLU A 254 13.40 -13.73 10.90
N GLN A 255 13.68 -13.17 9.72
CA GLN A 255 14.85 -13.57 8.92
C GLN A 255 16.18 -13.12 9.51
N LEU A 256 16.25 -11.92 10.08
CA LEU A 256 17.46 -11.42 10.71
C LEU A 256 17.76 -12.07 12.06
N ASN A 257 16.86 -12.93 12.55
CA ASN A 257 16.99 -13.62 13.84
C ASN A 257 17.31 -12.62 14.98
N LEU A 258 16.68 -11.45 14.94
CA LEU A 258 16.87 -10.36 15.89
C LEU A 258 16.29 -10.67 17.29
N SER A 259 15.92 -11.91 17.54
CA SER A 259 15.58 -12.43 18.89
C SER A 259 16.70 -12.24 19.92
N ILE A 260 17.90 -11.81 19.48
CA ILE A 260 19.03 -11.45 20.34
C ILE A 260 18.79 -10.09 21.03
N PHE A 261 18.04 -9.20 20.44
CA PHE A 261 17.65 -7.93 21.06
C PHE A 261 16.43 -8.17 21.93
N ASN A 262 16.68 -8.23 23.20
CA ASN A 262 15.77 -8.52 24.28
C ASN A 262 14.34 -8.00 24.07
N HIS A 263 13.38 -8.80 24.47
CA HIS A 263 11.93 -8.59 24.48
C HIS A 263 11.47 -7.18 24.95
N ASP A 264 12.30 -6.48 25.72
CA ASP A 264 11.98 -5.18 26.33
C ASP A 264 12.13 -3.99 25.38
N LEU A 265 12.80 -4.12 24.24
CA LEU A 265 12.95 -3.07 23.23
C LEU A 265 11.84 -3.08 22.16
N MET A 266 11.03 -4.13 22.14
CA MET A 266 10.02 -4.37 21.10
C MET A 266 8.63 -4.58 21.69
N THR A 267 8.25 -3.78 22.65
CA THR A 267 6.95 -3.85 23.34
C THR A 267 5.73 -3.59 22.46
N GLY A 268 5.89 -3.50 21.13
CA GLY A 268 4.78 -3.41 20.18
C GLY A 268 4.48 -4.70 19.39
N PHE A 269 5.35 -5.71 19.45
CA PHE A 269 5.18 -6.95 18.68
C PHE A 269 5.04 -8.16 19.60
N THR A 270 3.92 -8.26 20.30
CA THR A 270 3.57 -9.51 20.95
C THR A 270 3.30 -10.56 19.88
N ARG A 271 4.09 -11.63 19.88
CA ARG A 271 3.72 -12.87 19.21
C ARG A 271 2.38 -13.30 19.80
N ASP A 272 1.30 -13.13 19.06
CA ASP A 272 0.05 -13.80 19.38
C ASP A 272 0.28 -15.31 19.20
N THR A 273 0.69 -15.97 20.24
CA THR A 273 0.38 -17.37 20.41
C THR A 273 -1.15 -17.44 20.47
N VAL A 274 -1.75 -17.73 19.32
CA VAL A 274 -3.14 -18.13 19.27
C VAL A 274 -3.23 -19.38 20.14
N GLU A 275 -3.70 -19.25 21.38
CA GLU A 275 -4.26 -20.39 22.09
C GLU A 275 -5.38 -20.91 21.18
N VAL A 276 -5.13 -22.07 20.62
CA VAL A 276 -6.17 -22.88 20.01
C VAL A 276 -7.11 -23.17 21.17
N VAL A 277 -8.21 -22.44 21.24
CA VAL A 277 -9.31 -22.79 22.15
C VAL A 277 -9.84 -24.11 21.63
N GLU A 278 -9.42 -25.20 22.27
CA GLU A 278 -10.00 -26.51 22.04
C GLU A 278 -11.54 -26.38 22.16
N PRO A 279 -12.31 -26.97 21.27
CA PRO A 279 -13.76 -26.97 21.40
C PRO A 279 -14.12 -27.61 22.75
N LEU A 280 -14.88 -26.88 23.55
CA LEU A 280 -15.43 -27.36 24.80
C LEU A 280 -16.08 -28.73 24.60
N ASP A 281 -15.47 -29.72 25.20
CA ASP A 281 -15.92 -31.12 25.20
C ASP A 281 -17.29 -31.16 25.87
N THR A 282 -18.36 -31.35 25.08
CA THR A 282 -19.75 -31.40 25.54
C THR A 282 -20.17 -32.81 26.01
N THR A 283 -19.23 -33.60 26.54
CA THR A 283 -19.51 -34.97 26.98
C THR A 283 -19.75 -35.13 28.48
N ASN A 284 -20.17 -34.11 29.20
CA ASN A 284 -20.59 -34.28 30.60
C ASN A 284 -21.84 -33.45 30.95
N ILE A 285 -23.01 -33.86 30.45
CA ILE A 285 -24.30 -33.64 31.11
C ILE A 285 -25.13 -34.90 30.94
N GLU A 286 -24.81 -35.94 31.69
CA GLU A 286 -25.75 -36.98 32.11
C GLU A 286 -25.76 -36.98 33.62
N SER A 287 -26.87 -36.54 34.18
CA SER A 287 -27.55 -37.02 35.38
C SER A 287 -28.69 -36.07 35.75
#